data_2d75dc28a316d8d14d3058bcd7607fd7
#
_entry.id   2d75dc28a316d8d14d3058bcd7607fd7
#
_cell.length_a   1.000
_cell.length_b   1.000
_cell.length_c   1.000
_cell.angle_alpha   90.00
_cell.angle_beta   90.00
_cell.angle_gamma   90.00
#
_symmetry.space_group_name_H-M   'P 1'
#
loop_
_entity.id
_entity.type
_entity.pdbx_description
1 polymer ?
#
loop_
_entity_poly.entity_id
_entity_poly.type
_entity_poly.pdbx_seq_one_letter_code
_entity_poly.pdbx_strand_id
1 'polypeptide(L)'
;MLTFTQRKEQAAKLCGINYVEPEMAIIVSNLNSADKLFQNAARRSWTLKEKTADITANKQYYQIASDMHRVKSVRCKTYSNGVVIVPLTEVQSEYEWNKLNAFPFSTSYPTHYFIRGNDEIGIYPCPSEDVDDGMIVTYEPRIRDMGIDDFTFTADVTQNSTTITNPDAEGLPGGFKPYMAENFWIKSNDGEDGNWYKVQTVVDANTMQIDNNYLGPSGTGISFTMGQVPPYPEEYHEAAIYYACFKFFAMRKDTDSSAMYRTLFQDALDQYRETYGSKTTGGVINPQSYNVPNISDVFKMGRLTEGG
;
A
#
# COMPACT_ATOMS: atom_id res chain seq x y z
N MET A 1 -15.03 -11.53 -5.33
CA MET A 1 -13.54 -11.32 -5.26
C MET A 1 -12.87 -12.24 -6.27
N LEU A 2 -11.93 -11.74 -7.08
CA LEU A 2 -11.20 -12.54 -8.08
C LEU A 2 -9.74 -12.70 -7.65
N THR A 3 -9.29 -13.96 -7.57
CA THR A 3 -7.88 -14.28 -7.34
C THR A 3 -7.04 -14.02 -8.59
N PHE A 4 -5.72 -14.03 -8.42
CA PHE A 4 -4.79 -13.87 -9.55
C PHE A 4 -4.99 -14.96 -10.60
N THR A 5 -5.17 -16.22 -10.20
CA THR A 5 -5.44 -17.34 -11.10
C THR A 5 -6.73 -17.15 -11.89
N GLN A 6 -7.82 -16.78 -11.21
CA GLN A 6 -9.10 -16.52 -11.87
C GLN A 6 -9.01 -15.38 -12.87
N ARG A 7 -8.26 -14.31 -12.56
CA ARG A 7 -8.04 -13.20 -13.49
C ARG A 7 -7.22 -13.63 -14.71
N LYS A 8 -6.18 -14.46 -14.51
CA LYS A 8 -5.41 -15.04 -15.63
C LYS A 8 -6.29 -15.87 -16.55
N GLU A 9 -7.11 -16.75 -15.99
CA GLU A 9 -8.01 -17.60 -16.75
C GLU A 9 -9.05 -16.81 -17.55
N GLN A 10 -9.63 -15.79 -16.93
CA GLN A 10 -10.60 -14.92 -17.61
C GLN A 10 -9.93 -14.13 -18.74
N ALA A 11 -8.76 -13.55 -18.50
CA ALA A 11 -8.01 -12.85 -19.53
C ALA A 11 -7.63 -13.77 -20.69
N ALA A 12 -7.19 -15.00 -20.41
CA ALA A 12 -6.88 -15.99 -21.45
C ALA A 12 -8.11 -16.32 -22.31
N LYS A 13 -9.27 -16.56 -21.66
CA LYS A 13 -10.55 -16.80 -22.38
C LYS A 13 -10.94 -15.63 -23.27
N LEU A 14 -10.85 -14.39 -22.78
CA LEU A 14 -11.19 -13.21 -23.57
C LEU A 14 -10.22 -12.94 -24.72
N CYS A 15 -8.95 -13.27 -24.52
CA CYS A 15 -7.92 -13.15 -25.56
C CYS A 15 -7.89 -14.34 -26.56
N GLY A 16 -8.68 -15.40 -26.30
CA GLY A 16 -8.74 -16.58 -27.16
C GLY A 16 -7.44 -17.40 -27.19
N ILE A 17 -6.71 -17.44 -26.05
CA ILE A 17 -5.47 -18.19 -25.92
C ILE A 17 -5.62 -19.33 -24.91
N ASN A 18 -4.79 -20.35 -25.06
CA ASN A 18 -4.70 -21.43 -24.08
C ASN A 18 -3.90 -20.98 -22.86
N TYR A 19 -4.28 -21.46 -21.67
CA TYR A 19 -3.67 -21.06 -20.41
C TYR A 19 -2.16 -21.38 -20.30
N VAL A 20 -1.66 -22.29 -21.09
CA VAL A 20 -0.23 -22.74 -21.09
C VAL A 20 0.61 -22.15 -22.21
N GLU A 21 0.08 -21.23 -22.99
CA GLU A 21 0.82 -20.62 -24.09
C GLU A 21 1.85 -19.59 -23.61
N PRO A 22 2.92 -19.33 -24.39
CA PRO A 22 3.93 -18.31 -24.05
C PRO A 22 3.34 -16.91 -23.83
N GLU A 23 2.22 -16.61 -24.49
CA GLU A 23 1.51 -15.36 -24.35
C GLU A 23 0.96 -15.12 -22.93
N MET A 24 0.80 -16.16 -22.11
CA MET A 24 0.40 -16.00 -20.72
C MET A 24 1.37 -15.14 -19.91
N ALA A 25 2.67 -15.20 -20.20
CA ALA A 25 3.64 -14.32 -19.53
C ALA A 25 3.36 -12.84 -19.81
N ILE A 26 2.87 -12.52 -21.01
CA ILE A 26 2.49 -11.15 -21.39
C ILE A 26 1.23 -10.73 -20.63
N ILE A 27 0.23 -11.62 -20.54
CA ILE A 27 -1.00 -11.36 -19.78
C ILE A 27 -0.67 -11.12 -18.30
N VAL A 28 0.14 -11.98 -17.69
CA VAL A 28 0.59 -11.84 -16.29
C VAL A 28 1.28 -10.50 -16.06
N SER A 29 2.20 -10.12 -16.95
CA SER A 29 2.90 -8.84 -16.88
C SER A 29 1.94 -7.64 -16.99
N ASN A 30 0.94 -7.75 -17.87
CA ASN A 30 -0.04 -6.69 -18.06
C ASN A 30 -1.02 -6.60 -16.87
N LEU A 31 -1.45 -7.72 -16.27
CA LEU A 31 -2.26 -7.72 -15.05
C LEU A 31 -1.53 -7.01 -13.92
N ASN A 32 -0.26 -7.35 -13.66
CA ASN A 32 0.55 -6.70 -12.64
C ASN A 32 0.78 -5.21 -12.93
N SER A 33 0.88 -4.85 -14.20
CA SER A 33 0.97 -3.43 -14.60
C SER A 33 -0.32 -2.67 -14.31
N ALA A 34 -1.47 -3.29 -14.56
CA ALA A 34 -2.77 -2.71 -14.22
C ALA A 34 -2.92 -2.50 -12.71
N ASP A 35 -2.54 -3.48 -11.90
CA ASP A 35 -2.60 -3.38 -10.44
C ASP A 35 -1.76 -2.18 -9.92
N LYS A 36 -0.59 -1.95 -10.50
CA LYS A 36 0.24 -0.76 -10.19
C LYS A 36 -0.43 0.56 -10.64
N LEU A 37 -1.17 0.54 -11.76
CA LEU A 37 -1.94 1.73 -12.17
C LEU A 37 -3.06 2.05 -11.19
N PHE A 38 -3.81 1.05 -10.71
CA PHE A 38 -4.81 1.23 -9.67
C PHE A 38 -4.20 1.72 -8.36
N GLN A 39 -3.04 1.21 -7.95
CA GLN A 39 -2.34 1.73 -6.78
C GLN A 39 -2.04 3.22 -6.90
N ASN A 40 -1.60 3.67 -8.08
CA ASN A 40 -1.23 5.07 -8.29
C ASN A 40 -2.43 5.99 -8.53
N ALA A 41 -3.58 5.42 -8.92
CA ALA A 41 -4.76 6.20 -9.29
C ALA A 41 -5.51 6.79 -8.10
N ALA A 42 -5.42 6.17 -6.92
CA ALA A 42 -6.04 6.67 -5.70
C ALA A 42 -5.13 6.51 -4.49
N ARG A 43 -5.04 7.56 -3.68
CA ARG A 43 -4.30 7.55 -2.40
C ARG A 43 -5.25 7.12 -1.29
N ARG A 44 -4.91 6.07 -0.54
CA ARG A 44 -5.83 5.48 0.43
C ARG A 44 -5.22 5.29 1.80
N SER A 45 -6.01 5.60 2.82
CA SER A 45 -5.62 5.38 4.20
C SER A 45 -5.53 3.90 4.58
N TRP A 46 -6.37 3.03 3.99
CA TRP A 46 -6.38 1.59 4.34
C TRP A 46 -5.25 0.75 3.73
N THR A 47 -4.53 1.29 2.75
CA THR A 47 -3.31 0.64 2.23
C THR A 47 -2.06 1.05 3.02
N LEU A 48 -2.18 2.04 3.91
CA LEU A 48 -1.04 2.53 4.67
C LEU A 48 -0.56 1.47 5.66
N LYS A 49 0.75 1.31 5.70
CA LYS A 49 1.44 0.54 6.73
C LYS A 49 2.18 1.49 7.65
N GLU A 50 2.35 1.05 8.87
CA GLU A 50 3.18 1.73 9.86
C GLU A 50 4.33 0.80 10.25
N LYS A 51 5.54 1.37 10.33
CA LYS A 51 6.73 0.66 10.77
C LYS A 51 7.48 1.53 11.75
N THR A 52 7.95 0.90 12.83
CA THR A 52 8.82 1.55 13.82
C THR A 52 10.28 1.21 13.55
N ALA A 53 11.17 2.10 13.99
CA ALA A 53 12.60 1.89 14.01
C ALA A 53 13.20 2.61 15.22
N ASP A 54 14.26 2.02 15.76
CA ASP A 54 15.00 2.62 16.87
C ASP A 54 15.73 3.86 16.39
N ILE A 55 15.68 4.92 17.18
CA ILE A 55 16.50 6.10 17.01
C ILE A 55 17.79 5.87 17.81
N THR A 56 18.94 6.08 17.16
CA THR A 56 20.26 5.97 17.77
C THR A 56 20.89 7.34 17.89
N ALA A 57 21.48 7.63 19.04
CA ALA A 57 22.20 8.89 19.29
C ALA A 57 23.28 9.13 18.23
N ASN A 58 23.36 10.37 17.77
CA ASN A 58 24.31 10.82 16.74
C ASN A 58 24.19 10.12 15.36
N LYS A 59 23.09 9.39 15.14
CA LYS A 59 22.77 8.79 13.83
C LYS A 59 21.70 9.62 13.15
N GLN A 60 21.99 10.11 11.96
CA GLN A 60 21.08 10.98 11.21
C GLN A 60 20.26 10.24 10.16
N TYR A 61 20.79 9.16 9.57
CA TYR A 61 20.17 8.45 8.45
C TYR A 61 19.75 7.04 8.82
N TYR A 62 18.54 6.64 8.40
CA TYR A 62 17.90 5.38 8.71
C TYR A 62 17.42 4.71 7.42
N GLN A 63 17.63 3.42 7.31
CA GLN A 63 17.18 2.63 6.17
C GLN A 63 15.65 2.54 6.14
N ILE A 64 15.09 2.76 4.97
CA ILE A 64 13.66 2.58 4.70
C ILE A 64 13.36 1.10 4.47
N ALA A 65 12.13 0.67 4.78
CA ALA A 65 11.69 -0.68 4.46
C ALA A 65 11.68 -0.91 2.95
N SER A 66 12.16 -2.08 2.50
CA SER A 66 12.28 -2.43 1.07
C SER A 66 10.93 -2.46 0.33
N ASP A 67 9.82 -2.64 1.05
CA ASP A 67 8.46 -2.62 0.52
C ASP A 67 7.85 -1.22 0.46
N MET A 68 8.58 -0.18 0.87
CA MET A 68 8.07 1.19 0.88
C MET A 68 8.04 1.78 -0.53
N HIS A 69 6.86 2.25 -0.94
CA HIS A 69 6.67 2.97 -2.19
C HIS A 69 6.73 4.48 -1.97
N ARG A 70 6.01 4.97 -0.95
CA ARG A 70 5.91 6.40 -0.66
C ARG A 70 5.71 6.64 0.83
N VAL A 71 6.56 7.47 1.41
CA VAL A 71 6.39 7.97 2.78
C VAL A 71 5.23 8.96 2.82
N LYS A 72 4.36 8.82 3.81
CA LYS A 72 3.24 9.74 4.09
C LYS A 72 3.54 10.67 5.23
N SER A 73 4.09 10.12 6.30
CA SER A 73 4.49 10.90 7.47
C SER A 73 5.56 10.18 8.25
N VAL A 74 6.40 10.96 8.88
CA VAL A 74 7.38 10.49 9.85
C VAL A 74 7.07 11.17 11.18
N ARG A 75 7.04 10.39 12.25
CA ARG A 75 6.82 10.85 13.62
C ARG A 75 7.93 10.31 14.51
N CYS A 76 8.33 11.08 15.50
CA CYS A 76 9.31 10.65 16.47
C CYS A 76 8.72 10.63 17.88
N LYS A 77 9.10 9.65 18.69
CA LYS A 77 8.83 9.61 20.13
C LYS A 77 9.87 10.46 20.85
N THR A 78 9.41 11.20 21.86
CA THR A 78 10.28 11.97 22.75
C THR A 78 9.93 11.64 24.21
N TYR A 79 10.92 11.73 25.11
CA TYR A 79 10.74 11.32 26.52
C TYR A 79 10.78 12.48 27.53
N SER A 80 10.61 13.72 27.13
CA SER A 80 10.79 14.88 28.00
C SER A 80 9.67 15.13 29.02
N ASN A 81 9.06 14.22 29.62
CA ASN A 81 8.00 14.21 30.68
C ASN A 81 6.87 13.22 30.33
N GLY A 82 7.22 12.10 29.76
CA GLY A 82 6.29 11.11 29.25
C GLY A 82 6.51 10.88 27.75
N VAL A 83 5.90 9.84 27.19
CA VAL A 83 6.02 9.54 25.76
C VAL A 83 5.15 10.51 24.98
N VAL A 84 5.76 11.41 24.21
CA VAL A 84 5.07 12.30 23.28
C VAL A 84 5.47 11.93 21.85
N ILE A 85 4.49 11.79 20.97
CA ILE A 85 4.72 11.54 19.54
C ILE A 85 4.59 12.85 18.78
N VAL A 86 5.67 13.29 18.16
CA VAL A 86 5.75 14.55 17.41
C VAL A 86 5.86 14.27 15.91
N PRO A 87 5.00 14.84 15.07
CA PRO A 87 5.15 14.75 13.62
C PRO A 87 6.34 15.57 13.14
N LEU A 88 7.11 15.03 12.20
CA LEU A 88 8.22 15.74 11.55
C LEU A 88 7.73 16.44 10.28
N THR A 89 8.36 17.58 9.95
CA THR A 89 8.12 18.31 8.71
C THR A 89 8.99 17.78 7.60
N GLU A 90 8.40 17.46 6.45
CA GLU A 90 9.16 17.03 5.27
C GLU A 90 9.93 18.20 4.65
N VAL A 91 11.22 17.99 4.41
CA VAL A 91 12.06 18.87 3.60
C VAL A 91 12.03 18.36 2.17
N GLN A 92 11.54 19.16 1.24
CA GLN A 92 11.28 18.70 -0.13
C GLN A 92 12.50 18.85 -1.06
N SER A 93 13.50 19.63 -0.69
CA SER A 93 14.68 19.87 -1.53
C SER A 93 15.98 19.54 -0.82
N GLU A 94 16.94 18.97 -1.57
CA GLU A 94 18.28 18.71 -1.07
C GLU A 94 19.00 20.01 -0.68
N TYR A 95 18.71 21.11 -1.35
CA TYR A 95 19.27 22.42 -1.01
C TYR A 95 18.84 22.87 0.39
N GLU A 96 17.55 22.77 0.72
CA GLU A 96 17.04 23.10 2.07
C GLU A 96 17.62 22.17 3.12
N TRP A 97 17.69 20.88 2.81
CA TRP A 97 18.29 19.88 3.69
C TRP A 97 19.77 20.22 4.00
N ASN A 98 20.56 20.54 2.98
CA ASN A 98 21.95 20.92 3.15
C ASN A 98 22.10 22.23 3.92
N LYS A 99 21.18 23.18 3.74
CA LYS A 99 21.16 24.44 4.50
C LYS A 99 20.89 24.19 5.99
N LEU A 100 19.96 23.30 6.34
CA LEU A 100 19.73 22.88 7.72
C LEU A 100 20.99 22.24 8.32
N ASN A 101 21.63 21.33 7.59
CA ASN A 101 22.83 20.63 8.04
C ASN A 101 24.10 21.51 8.08
N ALA A 102 24.08 22.70 7.47
CA ALA A 102 25.19 23.66 7.60
C ALA A 102 25.40 24.15 9.05
N PHE A 103 24.36 24.01 9.90
CA PHE A 103 24.42 24.31 11.31
C PHE A 103 24.11 23.03 12.11
N PRO A 104 25.05 22.07 12.17
CA PRO A 104 24.80 20.82 12.86
C PRO A 104 24.70 21.05 14.35
N PHE A 105 23.56 20.71 14.92
CA PHE A 105 23.41 20.56 16.36
C PHE A 105 22.57 19.31 16.64
N SER A 106 22.75 18.74 17.79
CA SER A 106 21.97 17.60 18.25
C SER A 106 20.99 18.00 19.33
N THR A 107 19.83 17.39 19.31
CA THR A 107 18.79 17.59 20.30
C THR A 107 18.01 16.28 20.46
N SER A 108 17.34 16.13 21.57
CA SER A 108 16.45 14.99 21.79
C SER A 108 15.20 14.99 20.89
N TYR A 109 14.97 16.07 20.12
CA TYR A 109 13.76 16.17 19.27
C TYR A 109 14.11 16.50 17.82
N PRO A 110 14.12 15.52 16.92
CA PRO A 110 14.04 15.79 15.51
C PRO A 110 12.76 16.55 15.15
N THR A 111 12.87 17.51 14.24
CA THR A 111 11.75 18.35 13.80
C THR A 111 11.46 18.21 12.31
N HIS A 112 12.47 17.81 11.54
CA HIS A 112 12.40 17.67 10.10
C HIS A 112 12.89 16.32 9.65
N TYR A 113 12.38 15.86 8.50
CA TYR A 113 12.91 14.70 7.82
C TYR A 113 13.12 14.98 6.34
N PHE A 114 14.01 14.23 5.71
CA PHE A 114 14.31 14.26 4.29
C PHE A 114 14.46 12.85 3.77
N ILE A 115 13.88 12.58 2.59
CA ILE A 115 14.03 11.30 1.91
C ILE A 115 15.21 11.40 0.96
N ARG A 116 16.26 10.63 1.24
CA ARG A 116 17.44 10.56 0.43
C ARG A 116 17.43 9.34 -0.48
N GLY A 117 17.42 9.59 -1.77
CA GLY A 117 17.30 8.48 -2.72
C GLY A 117 15.96 7.75 -2.57
N ASN A 118 16.00 6.41 -2.63
CA ASN A 118 14.81 5.56 -2.51
C ASN A 118 14.80 4.70 -1.22
N ASP A 119 15.80 4.83 -0.36
CA ASP A 119 16.11 3.87 0.68
C ASP A 119 16.51 4.45 2.03
N GLU A 120 16.68 5.77 2.14
CA GLU A 120 17.06 6.40 3.40
C GLU A 120 16.13 7.53 3.82
N ILE A 121 15.87 7.63 5.13
CA ILE A 121 15.26 8.80 5.78
C ILE A 121 16.33 9.48 6.63
N GLY A 122 16.63 10.75 6.33
CA GLY A 122 17.39 11.63 7.19
C GLY A 122 16.48 12.34 8.18
N ILE A 123 16.87 12.49 9.44
CA ILE A 123 16.16 13.29 10.44
C ILE A 123 17.05 14.44 10.94
N TYR A 124 16.43 15.59 11.22
CA TYR A 124 17.13 16.80 11.66
C TYR A 124 16.32 17.53 12.74
N PRO A 125 16.95 18.04 13.77
CA PRO A 125 18.36 17.87 14.20
C PRO A 125 18.73 16.40 14.48
N CYS A 126 20.04 16.12 14.45
CA CYS A 126 20.55 14.79 14.75
C CYS A 126 20.16 14.43 16.21
N PRO A 127 19.62 13.23 16.48
CA PRO A 127 19.24 12.81 17.81
C PRO A 127 20.44 12.80 18.77
N SER A 128 20.23 13.23 20.00
CA SER A 128 21.24 13.18 21.07
C SER A 128 21.12 11.94 21.98
N GLU A 129 20.02 11.20 21.87
CA GLU A 129 19.68 10.08 22.75
C GLU A 129 19.16 8.89 21.93
N ASP A 130 19.34 7.68 22.48
CA ASP A 130 18.76 6.47 21.96
C ASP A 130 17.29 6.38 22.37
N VAL A 131 16.42 5.99 21.45
CA VAL A 131 14.97 5.85 21.70
C VAL A 131 14.47 4.59 21.01
N ASP A 132 14.08 3.59 21.80
CA ASP A 132 13.50 2.34 21.29
C ASP A 132 12.18 2.61 20.59
N ASP A 133 12.02 2.04 19.38
CA ASP A 133 10.88 2.31 18.49
C ASP A 133 10.64 3.81 18.31
N GLY A 134 11.71 4.61 18.32
CA GLY A 134 11.64 6.08 18.42
C GLY A 134 11.14 6.74 17.15
N MET A 135 11.31 6.15 16.00
CA MET A 135 10.84 6.66 14.71
C MET A 135 9.66 5.81 14.22
N ILE A 136 8.58 6.49 13.89
CA ILE A 136 7.35 5.87 13.38
C ILE A 136 7.13 6.39 11.96
N VAL A 137 7.21 5.51 10.98
CA VAL A 137 7.05 5.84 9.56
C VAL A 137 5.74 5.27 9.05
N THR A 138 4.84 6.14 8.61
CA THR A 138 3.62 5.74 7.90
C THR A 138 3.87 5.86 6.40
N TYR A 139 3.61 4.80 5.65
CA TYR A 139 3.94 4.73 4.24
C TYR A 139 2.94 3.92 3.42
N GLU A 140 2.92 4.18 2.12
CA GLU A 140 2.26 3.33 1.12
C GLU A 140 3.22 2.21 0.72
N PRO A 141 2.86 0.93 0.91
CA PRO A 141 3.71 -0.17 0.45
C PRO A 141 3.66 -0.30 -1.07
N ARG A 142 4.72 -0.85 -1.65
CA ARG A 142 4.72 -1.27 -3.06
C ARG A 142 3.79 -2.47 -3.24
N ILE A 143 2.97 -2.45 -4.28
CA ILE A 143 2.30 -3.67 -4.72
C ILE A 143 3.36 -4.58 -5.31
N ARG A 144 3.50 -5.76 -4.75
CA ARG A 144 4.33 -6.82 -5.33
C ARG A 144 3.62 -7.44 -6.52
N ASP A 145 4.41 -7.84 -7.50
CA ASP A 145 3.88 -8.59 -8.63
C ASP A 145 3.29 -9.91 -8.14
N MET A 146 2.09 -10.21 -8.57
CA MET A 146 1.45 -11.48 -8.33
C MET A 146 1.94 -12.49 -9.36
N GLY A 147 2.18 -13.71 -8.93
CA GLY A 147 2.74 -14.74 -9.80
C GLY A 147 2.54 -16.16 -9.26
N ILE A 148 1.87 -16.28 -8.12
CA ILE A 148 1.60 -17.57 -7.50
C ILE A 148 0.16 -17.95 -7.80
N ASP A 149 -0.02 -19.12 -8.40
CA ASP A 149 -1.34 -19.67 -8.68
C ASP A 149 -2.04 -20.10 -7.40
N ASP A 150 -3.36 -20.14 -7.45
CA ASP A 150 -4.18 -20.64 -6.36
C ASP A 150 -3.82 -22.09 -6.05
N PHE A 151 -3.75 -22.42 -4.79
CA PHE A 151 -3.50 -23.78 -4.34
C PHE A 151 -4.43 -24.15 -3.17
N THR A 152 -4.61 -25.44 -2.98
CA THR A 152 -5.43 -25.98 -1.91
C THR A 152 -4.54 -26.56 -0.82
N PHE A 153 -5.01 -26.44 0.43
CA PHE A 153 -4.36 -27.04 1.61
C PHE A 153 -5.46 -27.40 2.63
N THR A 154 -5.10 -28.21 3.61
CA THR A 154 -6.00 -28.52 4.73
C THR A 154 -5.53 -27.83 5.99
N ALA A 155 -6.45 -27.46 6.87
CA ALA A 155 -6.14 -26.79 8.10
C ALA A 155 -7.17 -27.07 9.19
N ASP A 156 -6.73 -26.93 10.44
CA ASP A 156 -7.58 -26.95 11.61
C ASP A 156 -8.02 -25.55 11.96
N VAL A 157 -9.31 -25.39 12.19
CA VAL A 157 -9.92 -24.09 12.47
C VAL A 157 -10.93 -24.17 13.60
N THR A 158 -11.06 -23.08 14.31
CA THR A 158 -12.09 -22.90 15.34
C THR A 158 -12.98 -21.73 14.97
N GLN A 159 -14.28 -21.92 15.04
CA GLN A 159 -15.24 -20.84 14.80
C GLN A 159 -14.99 -19.66 15.75
N ASN A 160 -15.11 -18.45 15.23
CA ASN A 160 -14.80 -17.19 15.93
C ASN A 160 -13.32 -17.01 16.35
N SER A 161 -12.41 -17.80 15.79
CA SER A 161 -10.96 -17.62 15.95
C SER A 161 -10.35 -16.97 14.71
N THR A 162 -9.30 -16.21 14.92
CA THR A 162 -8.44 -15.69 13.84
C THR A 162 -7.28 -16.60 13.52
N THR A 163 -7.07 -17.66 14.30
CA THR A 163 -5.92 -18.57 14.14
C THR A 163 -6.31 -19.77 13.30
N ILE A 164 -5.47 -20.07 12.32
CA ILE A 164 -5.58 -21.25 11.45
C ILE A 164 -4.28 -22.03 11.57
N THR A 165 -4.40 -23.34 11.79
CA THR A 165 -3.26 -24.24 11.98
C THR A 165 -3.25 -25.34 10.93
N ASN A 166 -2.07 -25.65 10.41
CA ASN A 166 -1.82 -26.77 9.51
C ASN A 166 -0.67 -27.61 10.08
N PRO A 167 -0.95 -28.48 11.08
CA PRO A 167 0.10 -29.19 11.82
C PRO A 167 0.94 -30.12 10.94
N ASP A 168 0.33 -30.69 9.91
CA ASP A 168 0.97 -31.70 9.05
C ASP A 168 1.54 -31.09 7.76
N ALA A 169 1.43 -29.76 7.56
CA ALA A 169 1.78 -29.04 6.33
C ALA A 169 1.16 -29.66 5.07
N GLU A 170 -0.01 -30.29 5.20
CA GLU A 170 -0.68 -30.98 4.12
C GLU A 170 -1.14 -30.00 3.05
N GLY A 171 -0.77 -30.28 1.79
CA GLY A 171 -1.01 -29.38 0.67
C GLY A 171 -0.05 -28.18 0.60
N LEU A 172 0.85 -28.03 1.59
CA LEU A 172 1.73 -26.87 1.72
C LEU A 172 3.18 -27.31 2.02
N PRO A 173 3.94 -27.75 1.00
CA PRO A 173 5.32 -28.21 1.23
C PRO A 173 6.17 -27.17 1.95
N GLY A 174 6.60 -27.52 3.18
CA GLY A 174 7.38 -26.65 4.06
C GLY A 174 6.56 -25.58 4.79
N GLY A 175 5.24 -25.74 4.89
CA GLY A 175 4.32 -24.94 5.70
C GLY A 175 4.10 -23.51 5.21
N PHE A 176 3.44 -22.71 6.02
CA PHE A 176 3.18 -21.29 5.74
C PHE A 176 4.48 -20.49 5.63
N LYS A 177 4.50 -19.54 4.71
CA LYS A 177 5.68 -18.69 4.46
C LYS A 177 5.36 -17.23 4.79
N PRO A 178 6.32 -16.45 5.31
CA PRO A 178 6.10 -15.05 5.67
C PRO A 178 5.52 -14.18 4.55
N TYR A 179 5.86 -14.46 3.28
CA TYR A 179 5.33 -13.72 2.15
C TYR A 179 3.83 -13.89 1.94
N MET A 180 3.20 -14.93 2.52
CA MET A 180 1.76 -15.18 2.44
C MET A 180 0.94 -14.16 3.25
N ALA A 181 1.56 -13.43 4.19
CA ALA A 181 0.94 -12.27 4.82
C ALA A 181 0.76 -11.07 3.87
N GLU A 182 1.26 -11.18 2.64
CA GLU A 182 1.19 -10.13 1.65
C GLU A 182 0.24 -10.50 0.50
N ASN A 183 -0.96 -9.93 0.51
CA ASN A 183 -1.96 -10.10 -0.55
C ASN A 183 -2.53 -11.52 -0.74
N PHE A 184 -2.31 -12.44 0.20
CA PHE A 184 -2.97 -13.74 0.15
C PHE A 184 -4.28 -13.72 0.94
N TRP A 185 -5.24 -14.42 0.38
CA TRP A 185 -6.55 -14.64 0.94
C TRP A 185 -6.86 -16.13 0.90
N ILE A 186 -7.64 -16.57 1.87
CA ILE A 186 -8.08 -17.95 1.97
C ILE A 186 -9.58 -18.02 1.98
N LYS A 187 -10.11 -19.13 1.46
CA LYS A 187 -11.53 -19.44 1.45
C LYS A 187 -11.70 -20.91 1.77
N SER A 188 -12.67 -21.25 2.64
CA SER A 188 -13.07 -22.63 2.87
C SER A 188 -13.73 -23.21 1.62
N ASN A 189 -13.34 -24.42 1.23
CA ASN A 189 -13.93 -25.17 0.13
C ASN A 189 -15.16 -25.95 0.56
N ASP A 190 -15.34 -26.19 1.85
CA ASP A 190 -16.46 -26.96 2.40
C ASP A 190 -17.81 -26.21 2.40
N GLY A 191 -17.79 -25.01 1.83
CA GLY A 191 -18.98 -24.32 1.31
C GLY A 191 -19.90 -23.65 2.33
N GLU A 192 -19.62 -23.72 3.63
CA GLU A 192 -20.59 -23.29 4.65
C GLU A 192 -20.55 -21.78 4.95
N ASP A 193 -19.44 -21.08 4.77
CA ASP A 193 -19.38 -19.64 5.01
C ASP A 193 -19.19 -18.78 3.75
N GLY A 194 -18.64 -19.34 2.69
CA GLY A 194 -18.44 -18.66 1.40
C GLY A 194 -17.51 -17.44 1.43
N ASN A 195 -16.96 -17.10 2.58
CA ASN A 195 -16.18 -15.88 2.80
C ASN A 195 -14.71 -16.05 2.42
N TRP A 196 -14.12 -14.94 1.98
CA TRP A 196 -12.67 -14.80 1.84
C TRP A 196 -12.10 -14.10 3.07
N TYR A 197 -11.01 -14.64 3.62
CA TYR A 197 -10.28 -14.10 4.76
C TYR A 197 -8.88 -13.69 4.32
N LYS A 198 -8.49 -12.48 4.64
CA LYS A 198 -7.13 -12.02 4.35
C LYS A 198 -6.15 -12.62 5.35
N VAL A 199 -5.02 -13.11 4.85
CA VAL A 199 -3.91 -13.51 5.73
C VAL A 199 -3.28 -12.25 6.31
N GLN A 200 -3.34 -12.10 7.64
CA GLN A 200 -2.80 -10.94 8.35
C GLN A 200 -1.33 -11.14 8.68
N THR A 201 -1.00 -12.28 9.25
CA THR A 201 0.39 -12.63 9.61
C THR A 201 0.60 -14.14 9.57
N VAL A 202 1.82 -14.55 9.30
CA VAL A 202 2.30 -15.91 9.44
C VAL A 202 3.16 -15.95 10.69
N VAL A 203 2.69 -16.69 11.70
CA VAL A 203 3.37 -16.81 12.99
C VAL A 203 4.56 -17.78 12.88
N ASP A 204 4.32 -18.93 12.28
CA ASP A 204 5.32 -19.97 12.01
C ASP A 204 4.89 -20.83 10.81
N ALA A 205 5.64 -21.92 10.54
CA ALA A 205 5.34 -22.80 9.40
C ALA A 205 3.97 -23.49 9.48
N ASN A 206 3.42 -23.64 10.68
CA ASN A 206 2.17 -24.37 10.92
C ASN A 206 1.01 -23.46 11.32
N THR A 207 1.28 -22.17 11.58
CA THR A 207 0.29 -21.25 12.17
C THR A 207 0.25 -19.93 11.41
N MET A 208 -0.94 -19.51 11.00
CA MET A 208 -1.18 -18.17 10.49
C MET A 208 -2.39 -17.52 11.16
N GLN A 209 -2.48 -16.21 11.05
CA GLN A 209 -3.62 -15.43 11.52
C GLN A 209 -4.29 -14.73 10.34
N ILE A 210 -5.62 -14.70 10.36
CA ILE A 210 -6.48 -13.99 9.41
C ILE A 210 -6.99 -12.69 10.03
N ASP A 211 -7.41 -11.77 9.19
CA ASP A 211 -7.83 -10.42 9.57
C ASP A 211 -9.15 -10.37 10.36
N ASN A 212 -10.04 -11.33 10.11
CA ASN A 212 -11.35 -11.43 10.74
C ASN A 212 -11.56 -12.83 11.34
N ASN A 213 -12.48 -12.93 12.31
CA ASN A 213 -12.84 -14.21 12.88
C ASN A 213 -13.42 -15.15 11.82
N TYR A 214 -12.98 -16.39 11.80
CA TYR A 214 -13.53 -17.44 10.95
C TYR A 214 -15.00 -17.72 11.34
N LEU A 215 -15.90 -17.61 10.39
CA LEU A 215 -17.35 -17.74 10.63
C LEU A 215 -17.90 -19.14 10.36
N GLY A 216 -17.15 -19.97 9.63
CA GLY A 216 -17.52 -21.35 9.35
C GLY A 216 -17.42 -22.26 10.59
N PRO A 217 -17.85 -23.50 10.47
CA PRO A 217 -17.81 -24.46 11.56
C PRO A 217 -16.37 -24.80 11.97
N SER A 218 -16.19 -25.10 13.26
CA SER A 218 -14.91 -25.63 13.75
C SER A 218 -14.67 -27.04 13.21
N GLY A 219 -13.44 -27.33 12.85
CA GLY A 219 -13.06 -28.67 12.36
C GLY A 219 -11.58 -28.83 12.18
N THR A 220 -11.18 -30.09 11.99
CA THR A 220 -9.81 -30.49 11.65
C THR A 220 -9.74 -30.94 10.21
N GLY A 221 -8.63 -30.62 9.52
CA GLY A 221 -8.43 -31.02 8.13
C GLY A 221 -9.44 -30.40 7.14
N ILE A 222 -9.99 -29.23 7.45
CA ILE A 222 -10.88 -28.52 6.53
C ILE A 222 -10.09 -28.04 5.32
N SER A 223 -10.63 -28.26 4.13
CA SER A 223 -10.01 -27.83 2.88
C SER A 223 -10.16 -26.33 2.65
N PHE A 224 -9.05 -25.67 2.33
CA PHE A 224 -9.01 -24.26 1.96
C PHE A 224 -8.37 -24.07 0.60
N THR A 225 -8.85 -23.06 -0.12
CA THR A 225 -8.15 -22.48 -1.27
C THR A 225 -7.44 -21.21 -0.82
N MET A 226 -6.15 -21.08 -1.14
CA MET A 226 -5.38 -19.87 -0.94
C MET A 226 -5.01 -19.27 -2.29
N GLY A 227 -5.21 -17.96 -2.45
CA GLY A 227 -4.88 -17.25 -3.68
C GLY A 227 -4.45 -15.82 -3.42
N GLN A 228 -3.68 -15.27 -4.37
CA GLN A 228 -3.31 -13.88 -4.36
C GLN A 228 -4.45 -13.01 -4.86
N VAL A 229 -4.75 -11.92 -4.14
CA VAL A 229 -5.82 -10.97 -4.46
C VAL A 229 -5.25 -9.57 -4.46
N PRO A 230 -5.57 -8.72 -5.45
CA PRO A 230 -5.09 -7.34 -5.47
C PRO A 230 -5.64 -6.54 -4.28
N PRO A 231 -4.86 -5.58 -3.76
CA PRO A 231 -5.21 -4.82 -2.55
C PRO A 231 -6.15 -3.62 -2.83
N TYR A 232 -7.04 -3.73 -3.80
CA TYR A 232 -8.07 -2.74 -4.10
C TYR A 232 -9.46 -3.39 -4.17
N PRO A 233 -10.57 -2.63 -4.11
CA PRO A 233 -11.92 -3.19 -4.02
C PRO A 233 -12.26 -4.14 -5.17
N GLU A 234 -13.02 -5.17 -4.84
CA GLU A 234 -13.33 -6.28 -5.74
C GLU A 234 -14.09 -5.88 -7.01
N GLU A 235 -14.87 -4.81 -6.94
CA GLU A 235 -15.62 -4.27 -8.08
C GLU A 235 -14.71 -3.81 -9.24
N TYR A 236 -13.40 -3.60 -8.96
CA TYR A 236 -12.42 -3.20 -9.96
C TYR A 236 -11.46 -4.32 -10.38
N HIS A 237 -11.62 -5.54 -9.86
CA HIS A 237 -10.72 -6.65 -10.20
C HIS A 237 -10.79 -7.01 -11.68
N GLU A 238 -11.97 -6.88 -12.31
CA GLU A 238 -12.14 -7.12 -13.73
C GLU A 238 -11.45 -6.08 -14.61
N ALA A 239 -11.29 -4.85 -14.14
CA ALA A 239 -10.65 -3.81 -14.91
C ALA A 239 -9.20 -4.12 -15.26
N ALA A 240 -8.47 -4.83 -14.39
CA ALA A 240 -7.13 -5.30 -14.72
C ALA A 240 -7.13 -6.31 -15.87
N ILE A 241 -8.19 -7.12 -15.99
CA ILE A 241 -8.38 -8.05 -17.10
C ILE A 241 -8.57 -7.26 -18.41
N TYR A 242 -9.38 -6.21 -18.40
CA TYR A 242 -9.59 -5.36 -19.58
C TYR A 242 -8.27 -4.68 -20.00
N TYR A 243 -7.45 -4.23 -19.06
CA TYR A 243 -6.14 -3.70 -19.40
C TYR A 243 -5.23 -4.75 -20.04
N ALA A 244 -5.21 -5.97 -19.52
CA ALA A 244 -4.40 -7.05 -20.07
C ALA A 244 -4.85 -7.40 -21.50
N CYS A 245 -6.16 -7.50 -21.71
CA CYS A 245 -6.76 -7.73 -23.05
C CYS A 245 -6.44 -6.57 -24.01
N PHE A 246 -6.60 -5.33 -23.57
CA PHE A 246 -6.24 -4.15 -24.36
C PHE A 246 -4.81 -4.23 -24.89
N LYS A 247 -3.85 -4.50 -24.01
CA LYS A 247 -2.43 -4.59 -24.37
C LYS A 247 -2.15 -5.78 -25.30
N PHE A 248 -2.80 -6.91 -25.04
CA PHE A 248 -2.65 -8.11 -25.85
C PHE A 248 -3.15 -7.90 -27.29
N PHE A 249 -4.35 -7.36 -27.49
CA PHE A 249 -4.90 -7.08 -28.81
C PHE A 249 -4.14 -5.96 -29.54
N ALA A 250 -3.66 -4.93 -28.81
CA ALA A 250 -2.79 -3.91 -29.40
C ALA A 250 -1.51 -4.51 -29.98
N MET A 251 -0.89 -5.46 -29.28
CA MET A 251 0.29 -6.18 -29.78
C MET A 251 -0.01 -7.01 -31.03
N ARG A 252 -1.18 -7.62 -31.11
CA ARG A 252 -1.66 -8.38 -32.29
C ARG A 252 -2.20 -7.50 -33.42
N LYS A 253 -2.19 -6.16 -33.23
CA LYS A 253 -2.71 -5.18 -34.22
C LYS A 253 -4.22 -5.30 -34.48
N ASP A 254 -4.97 -5.91 -33.57
CA ASP A 254 -6.43 -5.87 -33.57
C ASP A 254 -6.87 -4.57 -32.91
N THR A 255 -7.12 -3.57 -33.77
CA THR A 255 -7.43 -2.20 -33.33
C THR A 255 -8.81 -2.09 -32.67
N ASP A 256 -9.78 -2.86 -33.14
CA ASP A 256 -11.17 -2.77 -32.68
C ASP A 256 -11.32 -3.37 -31.28
N SER A 257 -10.83 -4.60 -31.08
CA SER A 257 -10.80 -5.24 -29.77
C SER A 257 -9.96 -4.44 -28.77
N SER A 258 -8.80 -3.95 -29.22
CA SER A 258 -7.94 -3.11 -28.40
C SER A 258 -8.64 -1.82 -27.94
N ALA A 259 -9.33 -1.12 -28.85
CA ALA A 259 -10.06 0.10 -28.51
C ALA A 259 -11.20 -0.15 -27.52
N MET A 260 -11.98 -1.23 -27.74
CA MET A 260 -13.07 -1.61 -26.84
C MET A 260 -12.56 -1.87 -25.40
N TYR A 261 -11.55 -2.72 -25.24
CA TYR A 261 -11.03 -3.03 -23.90
C TYR A 261 -10.31 -1.84 -23.25
N ARG A 262 -9.69 -0.97 -24.06
CA ARG A 262 -9.12 0.28 -23.54
C ARG A 262 -10.19 1.18 -22.94
N THR A 263 -11.35 1.33 -23.59
CA THR A 263 -12.45 2.13 -23.10
C THR A 263 -12.99 1.57 -21.78
N LEU A 264 -13.27 0.26 -21.73
CA LEU A 264 -13.74 -0.40 -20.51
C LEU A 264 -12.77 -0.22 -19.32
N PHE A 265 -11.48 -0.36 -19.58
CA PHE A 265 -10.46 -0.10 -18.54
C PHE A 265 -10.44 1.34 -18.10
N GLN A 266 -10.51 2.30 -19.05
CA GLN A 266 -10.45 3.73 -18.73
C GLN A 266 -11.65 4.16 -17.90
N ASP A 267 -12.86 3.72 -18.28
CA ASP A 267 -14.08 3.99 -17.55
C ASP A 267 -14.03 3.46 -16.11
N ALA A 268 -13.54 2.23 -15.92
CA ALA A 268 -13.37 1.65 -14.59
C ALA A 268 -12.32 2.40 -13.76
N LEU A 269 -11.22 2.82 -14.39
CA LEU A 269 -10.17 3.59 -13.71
C LEU A 269 -10.64 4.98 -13.29
N ASP A 270 -11.45 5.62 -14.11
CA ASP A 270 -12.00 6.94 -13.82
C ASP A 270 -13.06 6.86 -12.72
N GLN A 271 -13.96 5.87 -12.75
CA GLN A 271 -14.90 5.60 -11.64
C GLN A 271 -14.14 5.34 -10.32
N TYR A 272 -13.04 4.58 -10.39
CA TYR A 272 -12.18 4.34 -9.24
C TYR A 272 -11.58 5.63 -8.68
N ARG A 273 -11.10 6.52 -9.56
CA ARG A 273 -10.57 7.84 -9.17
C ARG A 273 -11.66 8.74 -8.56
N GLU A 274 -12.86 8.71 -9.10
CA GLU A 274 -14.00 9.47 -8.57
C GLU A 274 -14.43 8.96 -7.20
N THR A 275 -14.47 7.65 -7.02
CA THR A 275 -14.93 7.03 -5.77
C THR A 275 -13.87 7.15 -4.69
N TYR A 276 -12.62 6.92 -5.03
CA TYR A 276 -11.54 6.74 -4.07
C TYR A 276 -10.36 7.69 -4.25
N GLY A 277 -10.31 8.47 -5.30
CA GLY A 277 -9.35 9.57 -5.42
C GLY A 277 -9.50 10.52 -4.25
N SER A 278 -8.40 11.15 -3.81
CA SER A 278 -8.52 12.19 -2.81
C SER A 278 -9.49 13.24 -3.36
N LYS A 279 -10.71 13.23 -2.85
CA LYS A 279 -11.50 14.45 -2.86
C LYS A 279 -10.62 15.39 -2.06
N THR A 280 -9.93 16.28 -2.74
CA THR A 280 -9.49 17.52 -2.14
C THR A 280 -10.77 18.12 -1.60
N THR A 281 -11.06 17.87 -0.32
CA THR A 281 -12.06 18.59 0.47
C THR A 281 -11.45 19.96 0.83
N GLY A 282 -10.94 20.61 -0.12
CA GLY A 282 -10.74 22.00 -0.25
C GLY A 282 -11.26 22.22 -1.63
N GLY A 283 -12.39 22.88 -1.74
CA GLY A 283 -12.70 23.54 -2.98
C GLY A 283 -11.40 24.14 -3.46
N VAL A 284 -11.15 24.08 -4.75
CA VAL A 284 -10.06 24.84 -5.35
C VAL A 284 -10.07 26.15 -4.60
N ILE A 285 -9.10 26.31 -3.68
CA ILE A 285 -8.85 27.64 -3.13
C ILE A 285 -8.35 28.35 -4.34
N ASN A 286 -9.32 28.96 -5.01
CA ASN A 286 -9.01 29.83 -6.12
C ASN A 286 -8.05 30.85 -5.49
N PRO A 287 -6.76 30.87 -5.85
CA PRO A 287 -5.84 31.83 -5.25
C PRO A 287 -6.31 33.28 -5.47
N GLN A 288 -7.31 33.49 -6.34
CA GLN A 288 -8.00 34.75 -6.48
C GLN A 288 -9.09 35.04 -5.42
N SER A 289 -9.51 34.08 -4.61
CA SER A 289 -10.47 34.29 -3.53
C SER A 289 -9.83 34.57 -2.15
N TYR A 290 -8.53 34.41 -2.01
CA TYR A 290 -7.79 35.03 -0.93
C TYR A 290 -7.41 36.42 -1.39
N ASN A 291 -8.17 37.44 -0.95
CA ASN A 291 -7.65 38.77 -0.77
C ASN A 291 -6.53 38.65 0.28
N VAL A 292 -5.36 38.21 -0.16
CA VAL A 292 -4.13 38.47 0.59
C VAL A 292 -4.05 40.01 0.56
N PRO A 293 -4.20 40.71 1.71
CA PRO A 293 -4.02 42.16 1.70
C PRO A 293 -2.66 42.41 1.08
N ASN A 294 -2.65 43.17 0.03
CA ASN A 294 -1.41 43.51 -0.68
C ASN A 294 -0.45 44.04 0.41
N ILE A 295 0.81 43.61 0.41
CA ILE A 295 1.81 44.03 1.40
C ILE A 295 1.83 45.56 1.52
N SER A 296 1.50 46.30 0.43
CA SER A 296 1.29 47.73 0.44
C SER A 296 0.11 48.23 1.31
N ASP A 297 -0.91 47.39 1.57
CA ASP A 297 -2.05 47.79 2.39
C ASP A 297 -1.78 47.56 3.89
N VAL A 298 -0.90 46.61 4.24
CA VAL A 298 -0.44 46.40 5.61
C VAL A 298 0.44 47.58 6.04
N PHE A 299 1.26 48.14 5.14
CA PHE A 299 2.06 49.34 5.42
C PHE A 299 1.25 50.65 5.51
N LYS A 300 0.06 50.71 4.91
CA LYS A 300 -0.84 51.89 5.05
C LYS A 300 -1.60 51.90 6.37
N MET A 301 -1.91 50.75 6.96
CA MET A 301 -2.53 50.67 8.29
C MET A 301 -1.60 51.08 9.44
N GLY A 302 -0.27 50.97 9.26
CA GLY A 302 0.71 51.43 10.26
C GLY A 302 0.94 52.91 10.32
N ARG A 303 0.35 53.72 9.40
CA ARG A 303 0.57 55.17 9.33
C ARG A 303 -0.59 56.01 9.89
N LEU A 304 -1.67 55.39 10.40
CA LEU A 304 -2.85 56.12 10.92
C LEU A 304 -2.90 56.28 12.44
N THR A 305 -1.79 56.03 13.17
CA THR A 305 -1.73 56.23 14.61
C THR A 305 -0.66 57.23 15.09
N GLU A 306 -0.13 58.10 14.19
CA GLU A 306 0.64 59.26 14.60
C GLU A 306 -0.07 60.54 14.10
N GLY A 307 -0.93 61.11 14.92
CA GLY A 307 -1.53 62.41 14.65
C GLY A 307 -2.81 62.65 15.44
N GLY A 308 -2.67 63.04 16.72
CA GLY A 308 -3.77 63.51 17.51
C GLY A 308 -3.34 63.72 18.95
#